data_cdb9b6753fa02495727b6b2264a2796f
#
_entry.id   cdb9b6753fa02495727b6b2264a2796f
#
_cell.length_a   1.000
_cell.length_b   1.000
_cell.length_c   1.000
_cell.angle_alpha   90.00
_cell.angle_beta   90.00
_cell.angle_gamma   90.00
#
_symmetry.space_group_name_H-M   'P 1'
#
loop_
_entity.id
_entity.type
_entity.pdbx_description
1 polymer ?
#
loop_
_entity_poly.entity_id
_entity_poly.type
_entity_poly.pdbx_seq_one_letter_code
_entity_poly.pdbx_strand_id
1 'polypeptide(L)'
;MKYLIIGAGGTGGILGAYMTKAGKNVTLIARNAHLAAMKEHGLTVRHLWDETVETIPVQAENMESYEKKIETAGEEEKPDVILVCVKGYSLDSTVPFIRKIAKKSTIVIPVLNIYGTGSRLQEKLPGILVTDGCIYVSANIEGPGALVQHGKILRVVFGVKEKGEFREELKEIAKDFNDSGISGELSENIRRDALEKFSYVSPIGAAGLYYHATAADFQREGEEREAFKAM
;
A
#
# COMPACT_ATOMS: atom_id res chain seq x y z
N MET A 1 7.96 15.68 0.51
CA MET A 1 6.65 15.30 1.09
C MET A 1 6.84 14.43 2.33
N LYS A 2 5.89 14.47 3.30
CA LYS A 2 5.82 13.56 4.46
C LYS A 2 4.83 12.43 4.15
N TYR A 3 5.29 11.20 4.15
CA TYR A 3 4.50 10.02 3.85
C TYR A 3 4.16 9.27 5.13
N LEU A 4 2.90 8.86 5.26
CA LEU A 4 2.45 7.93 6.30
C LEU A 4 1.91 6.68 5.63
N ILE A 5 2.40 5.51 6.00
CA ILE A 5 1.93 4.23 5.48
C ILE A 5 1.18 3.49 6.57
N ILE A 6 -0.13 3.36 6.43
CA ILE A 6 -0.99 2.66 7.39
C ILE A 6 -1.02 1.17 7.04
N GLY A 7 -0.33 0.36 7.84
CA GLY A 7 -0.20 -1.07 7.67
C GLY A 7 1.15 -1.48 7.07
N ALA A 8 2.13 -1.73 7.94
CA ALA A 8 3.48 -2.15 7.58
C ALA A 8 3.60 -3.68 7.31
N GLY A 9 2.58 -4.27 6.70
CA GLY A 9 2.62 -5.67 6.23
C GLY A 9 3.42 -5.84 4.94
N GLY A 10 3.27 -6.98 4.26
CA GLY A 10 3.99 -7.26 3.01
C GLY A 10 3.92 -6.11 2.00
N THR A 11 2.73 -5.55 1.77
CA THR A 11 2.54 -4.42 0.83
C THR A 11 3.15 -3.13 1.35
N GLY A 12 2.65 -2.62 2.48
CA GLY A 12 3.06 -1.30 2.98
C GLY A 12 4.47 -1.29 3.54
N GLY A 13 4.93 -2.41 4.09
CA GLY A 13 6.31 -2.52 4.56
C GLY A 13 7.32 -2.49 3.39
N ILE A 14 7.04 -3.17 2.28
CA ILE A 14 7.89 -3.09 1.08
C ILE A 14 7.91 -1.66 0.51
N LEU A 15 6.75 -1.01 0.35
CA LEU A 15 6.70 0.39 -0.08
C LEU A 15 7.53 1.29 0.84
N GLY A 16 7.32 1.16 2.16
CA GLY A 16 8.05 1.96 3.14
C GLY A 16 9.55 1.71 3.14
N ALA A 17 9.99 0.45 2.98
CA ALA A 17 11.40 0.10 2.89
C ALA A 17 12.06 0.77 1.68
N TYR A 18 11.48 0.62 0.49
CA TYR A 18 12.02 1.22 -0.75
C TYR A 18 12.06 2.74 -0.68
N MET A 19 10.98 3.38 -0.25
CA MET A 19 10.92 4.84 -0.11
C MET A 19 11.88 5.37 0.95
N THR A 20 12.01 4.69 2.10
CA THR A 20 12.98 5.08 3.15
C THR A 20 14.41 4.94 2.65
N LYS A 21 14.74 3.84 1.96
CA LYS A 21 16.06 3.61 1.35
C LYS A 21 16.42 4.70 0.34
N ALA A 22 15.42 5.23 -0.38
CA ALA A 22 15.59 6.36 -1.31
C ALA A 22 15.61 7.74 -0.61
N GLY A 23 15.62 7.79 0.72
CA GLY A 23 15.72 9.04 1.49
C GLY A 23 14.41 9.82 1.59
N LYS A 24 13.25 9.22 1.26
CA LYS A 24 11.95 9.88 1.44
C LYS A 24 11.57 9.89 2.93
N ASN A 25 10.85 10.93 3.35
CA ASN A 25 10.36 11.05 4.73
C ASN A 25 9.13 10.16 4.93
N VAL A 26 9.32 8.96 5.46
CA VAL A 26 8.28 7.94 5.61
C VAL A 26 8.15 7.50 7.06
N THR A 27 6.92 7.47 7.56
CA THR A 27 6.58 6.79 8.82
C THR A 27 5.65 5.61 8.55
N LEU A 28 5.98 4.46 9.10
CA LEU A 28 5.21 3.22 8.99
C LEU A 28 4.33 3.03 10.24
N ILE A 29 3.03 2.80 10.03
CA ILE A 29 2.14 2.40 11.13
C ILE A 29 2.10 0.89 11.22
N ALA A 30 2.60 0.38 12.33
CA ALA A 30 2.66 -1.03 12.67
C ALA A 30 2.09 -1.31 14.08
N ARG A 31 2.05 -2.57 14.49
CA ARG A 31 1.55 -2.98 15.80
C ARG A 31 2.29 -4.19 16.35
N ASN A 32 2.16 -4.38 17.66
CA ASN A 32 2.64 -5.57 18.38
C ASN A 32 4.14 -5.87 18.14
N ALA A 33 4.52 -7.14 18.10
CA ALA A 33 5.90 -7.57 17.93
C ALA A 33 6.56 -7.05 16.64
N HIS A 34 5.78 -6.86 15.55
CA HIS A 34 6.30 -6.31 14.30
C HIS A 34 6.78 -4.87 14.49
N LEU A 35 6.00 -4.02 15.18
CA LEU A 35 6.40 -2.66 15.51
C LEU A 35 7.65 -2.64 16.42
N ALA A 36 7.67 -3.48 17.46
CA ALA A 36 8.80 -3.54 18.39
C ALA A 36 10.10 -3.87 17.66
N ALA A 37 10.08 -4.90 16.82
CA ALA A 37 11.24 -5.29 16.02
C ALA A 37 11.69 -4.21 15.03
N MET A 38 10.74 -3.54 14.37
CA MET A 38 11.06 -2.43 13.46
C MET A 38 11.72 -1.24 14.18
N LYS A 39 11.29 -0.92 15.40
CA LYS A 39 11.90 0.15 16.21
C LYS A 39 13.31 -0.21 16.69
N GLU A 40 13.52 -1.44 17.05
CA GLU A 40 14.78 -1.91 17.62
C GLU A 40 15.84 -2.19 16.54
N HIS A 41 15.44 -2.83 15.45
CA HIS A 41 16.38 -3.37 14.45
C HIS A 41 16.18 -2.80 13.04
N GLY A 42 15.13 -2.04 12.78
CA GLY A 42 14.72 -1.65 11.44
C GLY A 42 13.83 -2.70 10.77
N LEU A 43 13.57 -2.53 9.49
CA LEU A 43 12.77 -3.44 8.67
C LEU A 43 13.67 -4.25 7.76
N THR A 44 13.71 -5.56 7.95
CA THR A 44 14.48 -6.49 7.10
C THR A 44 13.63 -6.93 5.93
N VAL A 45 14.19 -6.87 4.72
CA VAL A 45 13.58 -7.35 3.48
C VAL A 45 14.49 -8.38 2.85
N ARG A 46 13.95 -9.59 2.62
CA ARG A 46 14.61 -10.66 1.87
C ARG A 46 14.00 -10.76 0.47
N HIS A 47 14.85 -10.72 -0.54
CA HIS A 47 14.48 -10.84 -1.94
C HIS A 47 14.71 -12.26 -2.45
N LEU A 48 13.66 -12.94 -2.94
CA LEU A 48 13.78 -14.34 -3.37
C LEU A 48 14.42 -14.53 -4.74
N TRP A 49 14.55 -13.49 -5.55
CA TRP A 49 15.11 -13.63 -6.92
C TRP A 49 16.62 -13.57 -6.97
N ASP A 50 17.29 -13.06 -5.94
CA ASP A 50 18.75 -12.93 -5.85
C ASP A 50 19.28 -13.24 -4.45
N GLU A 51 18.39 -13.71 -3.55
CA GLU A 51 18.68 -14.10 -2.17
C GLU A 51 19.28 -12.97 -1.31
N THR A 52 19.21 -11.72 -1.76
CA THR A 52 19.69 -10.58 -0.98
C THR A 52 18.81 -10.32 0.23
N VAL A 53 19.45 -9.90 1.32
CA VAL A 53 18.80 -9.51 2.57
C VAL A 53 19.30 -8.14 2.95
N GLU A 54 18.37 -7.21 3.14
CA GLU A 54 18.69 -5.85 3.55
C GLU A 54 17.90 -5.47 4.80
N THR A 55 18.52 -4.75 5.73
CA THR A 55 17.85 -4.16 6.87
C THR A 55 17.89 -2.64 6.74
N ILE A 56 16.71 -2.04 6.70
CA ILE A 56 16.51 -0.60 6.49
C ILE A 56 16.08 0.03 7.81
N PRO A 57 16.79 1.03 8.33
CA PRO A 57 16.33 1.80 9.47
C PRO A 57 15.08 2.61 9.07
N VAL A 58 13.95 2.29 9.67
CA VAL A 58 12.66 2.92 9.35
C VAL A 58 12.10 3.66 10.55
N GLN A 59 11.33 4.72 10.28
CA GLN A 59 10.48 5.32 11.32
C GLN A 59 9.19 4.51 11.43
N ALA A 60 8.89 4.01 12.62
CA ALA A 60 7.71 3.20 12.85
C ALA A 60 7.00 3.59 14.14
N GLU A 61 5.66 3.68 14.08
CA GLU A 61 4.79 4.04 15.18
C GLU A 61 3.53 3.16 15.22
N ASN A 62 2.82 3.13 16.35
CA ASN A 62 1.42 2.72 16.34
C ASN A 62 0.51 3.94 16.11
N MET A 63 -0.77 3.72 15.84
CA MET A 63 -1.71 4.80 15.56
C MET A 63 -1.81 5.78 16.74
N GLU A 64 -1.88 5.29 17.96
CA GLU A 64 -2.05 6.12 19.16
C GLU A 64 -0.83 7.01 19.42
N SER A 65 0.38 6.46 19.34
CA SER A 65 1.61 7.25 19.54
C SER A 65 1.81 8.28 18.44
N TYR A 66 1.48 7.92 17.19
CA TYR A 66 1.56 8.85 16.08
C TYR A 66 0.54 9.99 16.21
N GLU A 67 -0.72 9.67 16.58
CA GLU A 67 -1.77 10.67 16.83
C GLU A 67 -1.33 11.68 17.90
N LYS A 68 -0.86 11.21 19.05
CA LYS A 68 -0.33 12.08 20.13
C LYS A 68 0.83 12.97 19.66
N LYS A 69 1.73 12.41 18.86
CA LYS A 69 2.85 13.17 18.28
C LYS A 69 2.34 14.31 17.38
N ILE A 70 1.38 14.03 16.50
CA ILE A 70 0.82 15.03 15.58
C ILE A 70 0.01 16.09 16.32
N GLU A 71 -0.77 15.73 17.34
CA GLU A 71 -1.52 16.68 18.17
C GLU A 71 -0.63 17.73 18.82
N THR A 72 0.58 17.35 19.21
CA THR A 72 1.55 18.27 19.86
C THR A 72 2.43 19.04 18.88
N ALA A 73 2.69 18.47 17.71
CA ALA A 73 3.64 19.03 16.74
C ALA A 73 3.04 20.06 15.77
N GLY A 74 1.71 20.12 15.66
CA GLY A 74 1.01 21.10 14.83
C GLY A 74 0.77 20.69 13.38
N GLU A 75 0.11 21.57 12.63
CA GLU A 75 -0.40 21.29 11.26
C GLU A 75 0.71 20.93 10.26
N GLU A 76 1.87 21.58 10.40
CA GLU A 76 3.02 21.35 9.49
C GLU A 76 3.60 19.94 9.58
N GLU A 77 3.41 19.26 10.71
CA GLU A 77 3.90 17.89 10.91
C GLU A 77 2.92 16.81 10.41
N LYS A 78 1.70 17.20 10.06
CA LYS A 78 0.73 16.30 9.47
C LYS A 78 1.21 15.76 8.12
N PRO A 79 0.86 14.50 7.76
CA PRO A 79 1.31 13.89 6.53
C PRO A 79 0.72 14.59 5.29
N ASP A 80 1.56 14.73 4.28
CA ASP A 80 1.13 15.19 2.95
C ASP A 80 0.42 14.07 2.20
N VAL A 81 0.91 12.83 2.39
CA VAL A 81 0.39 11.63 1.71
C VAL A 81 0.19 10.50 2.72
N ILE A 82 -0.98 9.87 2.65
CA ILE A 82 -1.30 8.67 3.44
C ILE A 82 -1.55 7.50 2.49
N LEU A 83 -0.67 6.50 2.53
CA LEU A 83 -0.88 5.23 1.84
C LEU A 83 -1.61 4.26 2.77
N VAL A 84 -2.78 3.74 2.34
CA VAL A 84 -3.54 2.78 3.13
C VAL A 84 -3.30 1.38 2.59
N CYS A 85 -2.55 0.57 3.36
CA CYS A 85 -2.07 -0.76 2.98
C CYS A 85 -2.59 -1.87 3.91
N VAL A 86 -3.70 -1.63 4.58
CA VAL A 86 -4.33 -2.62 5.47
C VAL A 86 -5.11 -3.68 4.70
N LYS A 87 -5.51 -4.75 5.38
CA LYS A 87 -6.48 -5.71 4.81
C LYS A 87 -7.88 -5.09 4.77
N GLY A 88 -8.72 -5.53 3.82
CA GLY A 88 -10.03 -4.95 3.58
C GLY A 88 -10.96 -4.87 4.80
N TYR A 89 -10.90 -5.88 5.67
CA TYR A 89 -11.67 -5.91 6.94
C TYR A 89 -11.23 -4.83 7.95
N SER A 90 -10.03 -4.26 7.79
CA SER A 90 -9.52 -3.19 8.65
C SER A 90 -9.63 -1.79 8.03
N LEU A 91 -10.17 -1.67 6.81
CA LEU A 91 -10.20 -0.39 6.10
C LEU A 91 -10.98 0.68 6.89
N ASP A 92 -12.18 0.35 7.35
CA ASP A 92 -13.03 1.28 8.07
C ASP A 92 -12.45 1.72 9.41
N SER A 93 -11.68 0.85 10.07
CA SER A 93 -11.03 1.19 11.35
C SER A 93 -9.93 2.24 11.21
N THR A 94 -9.45 2.50 9.98
CA THR A 94 -8.45 3.56 9.73
C THR A 94 -9.08 4.96 9.65
N VAL A 95 -10.37 5.07 9.37
CA VAL A 95 -11.05 6.35 9.13
C VAL A 95 -10.96 7.33 10.31
N PRO A 96 -11.26 6.93 11.57
CA PRO A 96 -11.14 7.84 12.70
C PRO A 96 -9.72 8.37 12.87
N PHE A 97 -8.72 7.52 12.69
CA PHE A 97 -7.31 7.89 12.75
C PHE A 97 -6.95 8.90 11.65
N ILE A 98 -7.29 8.61 10.38
CA ILE A 98 -7.01 9.50 9.25
C ILE A 98 -7.64 10.89 9.48
N ARG A 99 -8.90 10.94 9.96
CA ARG A 99 -9.59 12.21 10.24
C ARG A 99 -8.83 13.11 11.22
N LYS A 100 -8.16 12.53 12.21
CA LYS A 100 -7.43 13.28 13.23
C LYS A 100 -6.09 13.81 12.72
N ILE A 101 -5.39 13.01 11.94
CA ILE A 101 -4.01 13.30 11.53
C ILE A 101 -3.89 13.97 10.16
N ALA A 102 -4.92 13.93 9.33
CA ALA A 102 -4.89 14.55 8.01
C ALA A 102 -5.11 16.07 8.08
N LYS A 103 -4.53 16.81 7.15
CA LYS A 103 -4.83 18.21 6.83
C LYS A 103 -5.62 18.27 5.52
N LYS A 104 -6.21 19.42 5.20
CA LYS A 104 -7.01 19.60 3.96
C LYS A 104 -6.23 19.28 2.68
N SER A 105 -4.92 19.52 2.69
CA SER A 105 -4.03 19.21 1.56
C SER A 105 -3.58 17.75 1.51
N THR A 106 -3.81 16.94 2.55
CA THR A 106 -3.43 15.52 2.57
C THR A 106 -4.11 14.77 1.43
N ILE A 107 -3.34 13.91 0.76
CA ILE A 107 -3.83 12.98 -0.26
C ILE A 107 -3.81 11.57 0.32
N VAL A 108 -4.94 10.86 0.26
CA VAL A 108 -5.07 9.48 0.74
C VAL A 108 -5.12 8.53 -0.44
N ILE A 109 -4.23 7.56 -0.49
CA ILE A 109 -4.09 6.58 -1.57
C ILE A 109 -4.26 5.17 -1.00
N PRO A 110 -5.44 4.54 -1.11
CA PRO A 110 -5.60 3.15 -0.77
C PRO A 110 -5.02 2.25 -1.87
N VAL A 111 -4.20 1.26 -1.48
CA VAL A 111 -3.56 0.32 -2.41
C VAL A 111 -3.90 -1.14 -2.02
N LEU A 112 -5.18 -1.41 -1.85
CA LEU A 112 -5.70 -2.73 -1.52
C LEU A 112 -6.01 -3.56 -2.78
N ASN A 113 -6.07 -4.87 -2.62
CA ASN A 113 -6.53 -5.79 -3.67
C ASN A 113 -8.07 -5.89 -3.72
N ILE A 114 -8.74 -4.76 -3.57
CA ILE A 114 -10.21 -4.63 -3.56
C ILE A 114 -10.58 -3.43 -4.40
N TYR A 115 -11.49 -3.62 -5.35
CA TYR A 115 -12.00 -2.54 -6.18
C TYR A 115 -12.91 -1.58 -5.39
N GLY A 116 -12.86 -0.28 -5.70
CA GLY A 116 -13.73 0.74 -5.10
C GLY A 116 -13.36 1.19 -3.68
N THR A 117 -12.17 0.82 -3.18
CA THR A 117 -11.73 1.21 -1.83
C THR A 117 -11.56 2.72 -1.67
N GLY A 118 -11.13 3.42 -2.72
CA GLY A 118 -11.01 4.88 -2.71
C GLY A 118 -12.36 5.57 -2.57
N SER A 119 -13.37 5.12 -3.32
CA SER A 119 -14.73 5.67 -3.21
C SER A 119 -15.31 5.46 -1.81
N ARG A 120 -15.16 4.24 -1.25
CA ARG A 120 -15.60 3.93 0.11
C ARG A 120 -14.94 4.81 1.20
N LEU A 121 -13.65 5.10 1.04
CA LEU A 121 -12.94 6.00 1.96
C LEU A 121 -13.34 7.46 1.73
N GLN A 122 -13.53 7.91 0.48
CA GLN A 122 -13.92 9.28 0.16
C GLN A 122 -15.25 9.66 0.80
N GLU A 123 -16.26 8.77 0.80
CA GLU A 123 -17.55 8.99 1.49
C GLU A 123 -17.36 9.26 2.98
N LYS A 124 -16.36 8.64 3.59
CA LYS A 124 -16.06 8.75 5.02
C LYS A 124 -15.05 9.84 5.37
N LEU A 125 -14.39 10.42 4.39
CA LEU A 125 -13.34 11.45 4.55
C LEU A 125 -13.69 12.72 3.74
N PRO A 126 -14.81 13.39 4.05
CA PRO A 126 -15.21 14.60 3.32
C PRO A 126 -14.14 15.70 3.49
N GLY A 127 -13.83 16.38 2.38
CA GLY A 127 -12.87 17.49 2.36
C GLY A 127 -11.40 17.07 2.26
N ILE A 128 -11.09 15.77 2.26
CA ILE A 128 -9.76 15.21 2.00
C ILE A 128 -9.81 14.52 0.63
N LEU A 129 -8.80 14.72 -0.20
CA LEU A 129 -8.71 14.00 -1.48
C LEU A 129 -8.36 12.54 -1.24
N VAL A 130 -9.23 11.63 -1.67
CA VAL A 130 -8.97 10.19 -1.69
C VAL A 130 -8.95 9.71 -3.13
N THR A 131 -7.83 9.22 -3.61
CA THR A 131 -7.71 8.60 -4.94
C THR A 131 -8.23 7.17 -4.92
N ASP A 132 -8.38 6.56 -6.08
CA ASP A 132 -8.29 5.10 -6.16
C ASP A 132 -6.84 4.70 -6.44
N GLY A 133 -6.48 3.45 -6.11
CA GLY A 133 -5.15 2.94 -6.35
C GLY A 133 -5.10 1.41 -6.29
N CYS A 134 -4.13 0.86 -6.97
CA CYS A 134 -3.82 -0.56 -6.92
C CYS A 134 -2.30 -0.78 -6.94
N ILE A 135 -1.87 -1.93 -6.43
CA ILE A 135 -0.46 -2.28 -6.33
C ILE A 135 -0.20 -3.69 -6.86
N TYR A 136 0.93 -3.83 -7.55
CA TYR A 136 1.46 -5.10 -8.01
C TYR A 136 2.72 -5.39 -7.20
N VAL A 137 2.60 -6.28 -6.25
CA VAL A 137 3.69 -6.76 -5.40
C VAL A 137 3.33 -8.14 -4.86
N SER A 138 4.31 -9.02 -4.79
CA SER A 138 4.17 -10.31 -4.10
C SER A 138 5.12 -10.31 -2.91
N ALA A 139 4.56 -10.11 -1.72
CA ALA A 139 5.33 -10.05 -0.48
C ALA A 139 4.46 -10.42 0.73
N ASN A 140 5.10 -10.94 1.76
CA ASN A 140 4.46 -11.24 3.04
C ASN A 140 5.39 -11.00 4.23
N ILE A 141 4.83 -10.99 5.42
CA ILE A 141 5.60 -10.99 6.67
C ILE A 141 6.17 -12.39 6.86
N GLU A 142 7.48 -12.49 7.07
CA GLU A 142 8.20 -13.72 7.40
C GLU A 142 8.32 -13.88 8.91
N GLY A 143 8.44 -12.77 9.63
CA GLY A 143 8.52 -12.69 11.08
C GLY A 143 8.41 -11.25 11.57
N PRO A 144 8.45 -10.99 12.88
CA PRO A 144 8.49 -9.65 13.42
C PRO A 144 9.65 -8.85 12.83
N GLY A 145 9.36 -7.69 12.22
CA GLY A 145 10.37 -6.84 11.58
C GLY A 145 10.98 -7.39 10.29
N ALA A 146 10.48 -8.54 9.77
CA ALA A 146 11.02 -9.18 8.58
C ALA A 146 9.95 -9.46 7.52
N LEU A 147 10.28 -9.10 6.28
CA LEU A 147 9.46 -9.30 5.10
C LEU A 147 10.20 -10.15 4.07
N VAL A 148 9.45 -10.91 3.28
CA VAL A 148 9.95 -11.54 2.07
C VAL A 148 9.22 -10.98 0.86
N GLN A 149 9.96 -10.61 -0.18
CA GLN A 149 9.45 -10.19 -1.48
C GLN A 149 9.76 -11.31 -2.50
N HIS A 150 8.70 -11.83 -3.15
CA HIS A 150 8.80 -13.01 -4.00
C HIS A 150 9.23 -12.71 -5.44
N GLY A 151 9.05 -11.49 -5.92
CA GLY A 151 9.40 -11.12 -7.28
C GLY A 151 9.76 -9.64 -7.40
N LYS A 152 10.42 -9.29 -8.50
CA LYS A 152 10.92 -7.92 -8.76
C LYS A 152 9.83 -6.89 -9.02
N ILE A 153 8.61 -7.33 -9.34
CA ILE A 153 7.51 -6.41 -9.66
C ILE A 153 7.12 -5.64 -8.41
N LEU A 154 7.27 -4.33 -8.48
CA LEU A 154 6.77 -3.38 -7.50
C LEU A 154 6.24 -2.16 -8.28
N ARG A 155 4.91 -2.13 -8.49
CA ARG A 155 4.24 -1.10 -9.27
C ARG A 155 3.01 -0.60 -8.52
N VAL A 156 2.86 0.71 -8.43
CA VAL A 156 1.70 1.41 -7.87
C VAL A 156 1.03 2.20 -8.99
N VAL A 157 -0.24 1.94 -9.24
CA VAL A 157 -1.08 2.72 -10.16
C VAL A 157 -2.12 3.42 -9.32
N PHE A 158 -2.24 4.72 -9.45
CA PHE A 158 -3.18 5.53 -8.68
C PHE A 158 -3.65 6.73 -9.48
N GLY A 159 -4.76 7.33 -9.09
CA GLY A 159 -5.28 8.50 -9.77
C GLY A 159 -6.59 9.00 -9.19
N VAL A 160 -7.02 10.17 -9.64
CA VAL A 160 -8.32 10.75 -9.28
C VAL A 160 -9.44 10.11 -10.10
N LYS A 161 -10.63 10.08 -9.52
CA LYS A 161 -11.82 9.53 -10.16
C LYS A 161 -12.47 10.52 -11.12
N GLU A 162 -12.36 11.79 -10.80
CA GLU A 162 -12.89 12.91 -11.61
C GLU A 162 -11.76 13.90 -11.95
N LYS A 163 -11.73 14.39 -13.18
CA LYS A 163 -10.67 15.29 -13.64
C LYS A 163 -10.54 16.56 -12.79
N GLY A 164 -11.64 17.06 -12.23
CA GLY A 164 -11.64 18.24 -11.36
C GLY A 164 -10.97 18.05 -9.99
N GLU A 165 -10.68 16.81 -9.60
CA GLU A 165 -9.98 16.46 -8.34
C GLU A 165 -8.46 16.47 -8.51
N PHE A 166 -7.96 16.64 -9.73
CA PHE A 166 -6.52 16.59 -10.01
C PHE A 166 -5.75 17.68 -9.25
N ARG A 167 -4.61 17.27 -8.68
CA ARG A 167 -3.63 18.16 -8.03
C ARG A 167 -2.23 17.85 -8.55
N GLU A 168 -1.40 18.88 -8.69
CA GLU A 168 -0.01 18.71 -9.17
C GLU A 168 0.84 17.82 -8.27
N GLU A 169 0.54 17.79 -6.97
CA GLU A 169 1.19 16.91 -5.99
C GLU A 169 1.10 15.42 -6.36
N LEU A 170 0.10 15.02 -7.14
CA LEU A 170 -0.01 13.64 -7.64
C LEU A 170 1.16 13.27 -8.58
N LYS A 171 1.66 14.23 -9.36
CA LYS A 171 2.85 14.02 -10.20
C LYS A 171 4.11 13.87 -9.35
N GLU A 172 4.22 14.66 -8.28
CA GLU A 172 5.35 14.55 -7.35
C GLU A 172 5.34 13.20 -6.62
N ILE A 173 4.16 12.71 -6.22
CA ILE A 173 4.01 11.37 -5.61
C ILE A 173 4.47 10.27 -6.59
N ALA A 174 4.04 10.34 -7.86
CA ALA A 174 4.47 9.39 -8.88
C ALA A 174 6.00 9.45 -9.09
N LYS A 175 6.57 10.66 -9.11
CA LYS A 175 8.02 10.85 -9.17
C LYS A 175 8.73 10.26 -7.95
N ASP A 176 8.21 10.49 -6.75
CA ASP A 176 8.80 9.96 -5.50
C ASP A 176 8.80 8.42 -5.49
N PHE A 177 7.75 7.78 -6.01
CA PHE A 177 7.76 6.33 -6.21
C PHE A 177 8.86 5.90 -7.18
N ASN A 178 8.94 6.54 -8.35
CA ASN A 178 9.94 6.19 -9.37
C ASN A 178 11.37 6.41 -8.86
N ASP A 179 11.64 7.50 -8.18
CA ASP A 179 12.94 7.77 -7.53
C ASP A 179 13.28 6.70 -6.47
N SER A 180 12.27 6.04 -5.92
CA SER A 180 12.42 4.97 -4.92
C SER A 180 12.54 3.57 -5.53
N GLY A 181 12.62 3.44 -6.86
CA GLY A 181 12.64 2.13 -7.53
C GLY A 181 11.28 1.42 -7.56
N ILE A 182 10.20 2.15 -7.30
CA ILE A 182 8.81 1.69 -7.40
C ILE A 182 8.25 2.23 -8.72
N SER A 183 7.72 1.38 -9.61
CA SER A 183 7.04 1.86 -10.81
C SER A 183 5.77 2.61 -10.42
N GLY A 184 5.87 3.93 -10.27
CA GLY A 184 4.77 4.83 -9.91
C GLY A 184 4.08 5.36 -11.15
N GLU A 185 2.80 5.04 -11.33
CA GLU A 185 2.00 5.44 -12.48
C GLU A 185 0.79 6.26 -12.04
N LEU A 186 0.75 7.51 -12.51
CA LEU A 186 -0.43 8.36 -12.36
C LEU A 186 -1.38 8.07 -13.53
N SER A 187 -2.47 7.37 -13.22
CA SER A 187 -3.44 6.90 -14.21
C SER A 187 -4.34 8.03 -14.71
N GLU A 188 -4.59 8.07 -16.01
CA GLU A 188 -5.61 8.92 -16.63
C GLU A 188 -7.03 8.36 -16.46
N ASN A 189 -7.15 7.06 -16.17
CA ASN A 189 -8.42 6.37 -15.93
C ASN A 189 -8.26 5.27 -14.87
N ILE A 190 -8.09 5.70 -13.63
CA ILE A 190 -7.85 4.77 -12.51
C ILE A 190 -9.00 3.78 -12.29
N ARG A 191 -10.23 4.14 -12.63
CA ARG A 191 -11.36 3.20 -12.52
C ARG A 191 -11.17 1.99 -13.42
N ARG A 192 -10.76 2.20 -14.68
CA ARG A 192 -10.45 1.14 -15.64
C ARG A 192 -9.27 0.30 -15.15
N ASP A 193 -8.16 0.94 -14.79
CA ASP A 193 -6.92 0.24 -14.47
C ASP A 193 -7.05 -0.57 -13.16
N ALA A 194 -7.77 -0.04 -12.17
CA ALA A 194 -8.08 -0.76 -10.94
C ALA A 194 -9.07 -1.93 -11.18
N LEU A 195 -10.05 -1.76 -12.08
CA LEU A 195 -10.98 -2.84 -12.45
C LEU A 195 -10.26 -3.95 -13.21
N GLU A 196 -9.39 -3.60 -14.15
CA GLU A 196 -8.58 -4.56 -14.90
C GLU A 196 -7.73 -5.41 -13.95
N LYS A 197 -7.05 -4.78 -12.98
CA LYS A 197 -6.33 -5.53 -11.97
C LYS A 197 -7.25 -6.42 -11.13
N PHE A 198 -8.39 -5.89 -10.68
CA PHE A 198 -9.33 -6.63 -9.83
C PHE A 198 -9.91 -7.84 -10.57
N SER A 199 -10.19 -7.74 -11.87
CA SER A 199 -10.69 -8.83 -12.70
C SER A 199 -9.73 -10.02 -12.81
N TYR A 200 -8.43 -9.79 -12.57
CA TYR A 200 -7.43 -10.85 -12.50
C TYR A 200 -7.25 -11.40 -11.07
N VAL A 201 -7.14 -10.50 -10.08
CA VAL A 201 -6.81 -10.89 -8.69
C VAL A 201 -7.97 -11.62 -8.02
N SER A 202 -9.21 -11.20 -8.28
CA SER A 202 -10.40 -11.79 -7.66
C SER A 202 -10.63 -13.24 -8.11
N PRO A 203 -10.64 -13.58 -9.41
CA PRO A 203 -10.74 -14.95 -9.87
C PRO A 203 -9.60 -15.84 -9.37
N ILE A 204 -8.35 -15.38 -9.42
CA ILE A 204 -7.21 -16.15 -8.88
C ILE A 204 -7.43 -16.52 -7.41
N GLY A 205 -7.89 -15.58 -6.60
CA GLY A 205 -8.17 -15.82 -5.18
C GLY A 205 -9.30 -16.83 -4.99
N ALA A 206 -10.42 -16.68 -5.72
CA ALA A 206 -11.57 -17.55 -5.64
C ALA A 206 -11.25 -18.97 -6.14
N ALA A 207 -10.64 -19.08 -7.32
CA ALA A 207 -10.26 -20.37 -7.90
C ALA A 207 -9.18 -21.07 -7.05
N GLY A 208 -8.21 -20.31 -6.53
CA GLY A 208 -7.18 -20.85 -5.66
C GLY A 208 -7.75 -21.48 -4.39
N LEU A 209 -8.76 -20.87 -3.78
CA LEU A 209 -9.47 -21.45 -2.64
C LEU A 209 -10.30 -22.68 -3.03
N TYR A 210 -11.01 -22.61 -4.14
CA TYR A 210 -11.91 -23.69 -4.57
C TYR A 210 -11.15 -24.95 -5.01
N TYR A 211 -10.09 -24.77 -5.79
CA TYR A 211 -9.29 -25.88 -6.33
C TYR A 211 -8.09 -26.25 -5.46
N HIS A 212 -7.86 -25.56 -4.33
CA HIS A 212 -6.63 -25.67 -3.54
C HIS A 212 -5.35 -25.48 -4.37
N ALA A 213 -5.43 -24.61 -5.38
CA ALA A 213 -4.41 -24.38 -6.38
C ALA A 213 -3.67 -23.06 -6.17
N THR A 214 -2.44 -23.00 -6.66
CA THR A 214 -1.61 -21.80 -6.67
C THR A 214 -1.71 -21.07 -8.01
N ALA A 215 -1.23 -19.82 -8.08
CA ALA A 215 -1.15 -19.08 -9.34
C ALA A 215 -0.32 -19.80 -10.42
N ALA A 216 0.65 -20.65 -10.03
CA ALA A 216 1.44 -21.45 -10.96
C ALA A 216 0.63 -22.61 -11.56
N ASP A 217 -0.32 -23.15 -10.82
CA ASP A 217 -1.16 -24.26 -11.31
C ASP A 217 -2.13 -23.77 -12.40
N PHE A 218 -2.65 -22.55 -12.30
CA PHE A 218 -3.46 -21.91 -13.35
C PHE A 218 -2.69 -21.57 -14.64
N GLN A 219 -1.37 -21.63 -14.62
CA GLN A 219 -0.54 -21.44 -15.83
C GLN A 219 -0.32 -22.74 -16.58
N ARG A 220 -0.53 -23.91 -15.95
CA ARG A 220 -0.42 -25.22 -16.58
C ARG A 220 -1.73 -25.57 -17.27
N GLU A 221 -1.64 -26.38 -18.34
CA GLU A 221 -2.84 -26.94 -18.96
C GLU A 221 -3.54 -27.90 -18.00
N GLY A 222 -4.86 -27.79 -17.89
CA GLY A 222 -5.66 -28.59 -16.97
C GLY A 222 -6.99 -27.94 -16.62
N GLU A 223 -7.78 -28.63 -15.81
CA GLU A 223 -9.11 -28.21 -15.39
C GLU A 223 -9.08 -26.88 -14.66
N GLU A 224 -8.09 -26.64 -13.78
CA GLU A 224 -7.94 -25.42 -12.99
C GLU A 224 -7.75 -24.19 -13.90
N ARG A 225 -6.96 -24.33 -14.98
CA ARG A 225 -6.75 -23.26 -15.96
C ARG A 225 -8.01 -22.91 -16.73
N GLU A 226 -8.74 -23.93 -17.19
CA GLU A 226 -9.98 -23.71 -17.96
C GLU A 226 -11.07 -23.11 -17.08
N ALA A 227 -11.19 -23.56 -15.84
CA ALA A 227 -12.09 -22.94 -14.86
C ALA A 227 -11.73 -21.49 -14.56
N PHE A 228 -10.43 -21.18 -14.39
CA PHE A 228 -9.96 -19.81 -14.18
C PHE A 228 -10.26 -18.89 -15.37
N LYS A 229 -10.13 -19.39 -16.62
CA LYS A 229 -10.47 -18.61 -17.81
C LYS A 229 -11.97 -18.32 -17.95
N ALA A 230 -12.81 -19.18 -17.38
CA ALA A 230 -14.27 -19.04 -17.43
C ALA A 230 -14.83 -18.07 -16.39
N MET A 231 -14.02 -17.63 -15.40
CA MET A 231 -14.37 -16.65 -14.38
C MET A 231 -14.09 -15.22 -14.82
#